data_9f5d740fa27b1a5a8ff242e602d575ae
#
_entry.id   9f5d740fa27b1a5a8ff242e602d575ae
#
_cell.length_a   1.000
_cell.length_b   1.000
_cell.length_c   1.000
_cell.angle_alpha   90.00
_cell.angle_beta   90.00
_cell.angle_gamma   90.00
#
_symmetry.space_group_name_H-M   'P 1'
#
loop_
_entity.id
_entity.type
_entity.pdbx_description
1 polymer ?
#
loop_
_entity_poly.entity_id
_entity_poly.type
_entity_poly.pdbx_seq_one_letter_code
_entity_poly.pdbx_strand_id
1 'polypeptide(L)'
;MSTRTALRDTFAGKRHRPALASAVSVCLSAAVLSGCSSLTPAHEIGPSGSGSPSAQQMVRVLETLLPEGRFSGQRGRGLGSGSTAPSASLVYGRDGNEAKVSVSLYRWGVPVPPLFLQCPDTAYAPFSRCTETRVPGGGKLTLDRSPAKGSEPSGVEVLTAQFTYGGGEQVVVTQTEMRPGQWPAGGDTSLPLAGGRLSAVATSPRWKPVLSRMPKPPDSERAEATGGVPGKEIARALAALLPTGLRVRQPAGSDGFGHVVVDDGRGESLVAANVQRWKPGDTRMAKVFEKSTTLPDGTRVRIAEEPSPHGGKGAVERSVDVLRDDGFRVVVMAVNARGYGLRASRADPALTLRQLRRIALDGTWRHLAR
;
A
#
# COMPACT_ATOMS: atom_id res chain seq x y z
N MET A 1 4.01 52.09 36.72
CA MET A 1 2.88 52.70 36.03
C MET A 1 3.01 52.42 34.54
N SER A 2 2.06 51.63 34.09
CA SER A 2 1.33 51.69 32.80
C SER A 2 2.19 51.54 31.52
N THR A 3 1.86 50.82 30.50
CA THR A 3 0.60 50.12 30.10
C THR A 3 0.97 49.09 29.02
N ARG A 4 0.33 47.94 29.10
CA ARG A 4 0.36 46.90 28.04
C ARG A 4 -0.53 47.37 26.89
N THR A 5 -0.06 47.19 25.65
CA THR A 5 -0.94 47.18 24.48
C THR A 5 -0.67 45.94 23.67
N ALA A 6 -1.67 45.07 23.56
CA ALA A 6 -1.70 43.89 22.76
C ALA A 6 -2.07 44.27 21.32
N LEU A 7 -1.31 43.78 20.34
CA LEU A 7 -1.76 43.74 18.95
C LEU A 7 -1.96 42.24 18.54
N ARG A 8 -3.24 41.91 18.36
CA ARG A 8 -3.70 40.72 17.66
C ARG A 8 -3.62 41.02 16.17
N ASP A 9 -2.82 40.31 15.45
CA ASP A 9 -2.95 40.23 13.98
C ASP A 9 -3.35 38.84 13.55
N THR A 10 -4.54 38.80 12.98
CA THR A 10 -5.23 37.67 12.37
C THR A 10 -4.64 37.46 10.97
N PHE A 11 -3.87 36.43 10.77
CA PHE A 11 -3.51 35.97 9.39
C PHE A 11 -4.29 34.71 9.06
N ALA A 12 -5.39 34.89 8.33
CA ALA A 12 -6.09 33.84 7.61
C ALA A 12 -5.34 33.51 6.33
N GLY A 13 -4.40 32.56 6.40
CA GLY A 13 -3.70 32.02 5.25
C GLY A 13 -4.44 30.83 4.66
N LYS A 14 -5.04 30.99 3.48
CA LYS A 14 -5.59 29.91 2.66
C LYS A 14 -4.52 28.85 2.37
N ARG A 15 -4.66 27.67 2.96
CA ARG A 15 -3.83 26.52 2.65
C ARG A 15 -4.32 25.87 1.35
N HIS A 16 -3.63 26.10 0.26
CA HIS A 16 -3.73 25.26 -0.94
C HIS A 16 -3.04 23.93 -0.65
N ARG A 17 -3.81 22.85 -0.60
CA ARG A 17 -3.31 21.48 -0.58
C ARG A 17 -2.93 21.07 -2.00
N PRO A 18 -1.73 20.56 -2.27
CA PRO A 18 -1.49 19.82 -3.50
C PRO A 18 -2.07 18.40 -3.33
N ALA A 19 -3.00 18.06 -4.20
CA ALA A 19 -3.50 16.71 -4.38
C ALA A 19 -2.44 15.89 -5.11
N LEU A 20 -1.95 14.82 -4.51
CA LEU A 20 -1.31 13.68 -5.18
C LEU A 20 -1.03 12.59 -4.14
N ALA A 21 -2.03 11.80 -3.85
CA ALA A 21 -1.95 10.38 -3.48
C ALA A 21 -3.39 9.87 -3.39
N SER A 22 -3.87 9.25 -4.44
CA SER A 22 -5.13 8.50 -4.39
C SER A 22 -4.91 7.24 -3.54
N ALA A 23 -5.03 7.40 -2.23
CA ALA A 23 -5.30 6.27 -1.37
C ALA A 23 -6.75 5.84 -1.65
N VAL A 24 -6.95 4.60 -2.03
CA VAL A 24 -8.26 3.98 -2.11
C VAL A 24 -8.81 3.89 -0.69
N SER A 25 -9.51 4.94 -0.27
CA SER A 25 -10.29 4.98 0.97
C SER A 25 -11.59 4.23 0.72
N VAL A 26 -11.73 3.06 1.35
CA VAL A 26 -13.01 2.37 1.45
C VAL A 26 -13.88 3.17 2.44
N CYS A 27 -14.72 4.07 1.94
CA CYS A 27 -15.75 4.73 2.74
C CYS A 27 -16.86 3.73 3.09
N LEU A 28 -16.97 3.36 4.36
CA LEU A 28 -18.20 2.83 4.94
C LEU A 28 -19.18 3.98 5.14
N SER A 29 -20.19 4.09 4.29
CA SER A 29 -21.36 4.91 4.55
C SER A 29 -22.51 3.99 4.98
N ALA A 30 -22.89 4.07 6.24
CA ALA A 30 -24.12 3.50 6.75
C ALA A 30 -25.28 4.46 6.39
N ALA A 31 -26.20 4.01 5.53
CA ALA A 31 -27.50 4.63 5.37
C ALA A 31 -28.58 3.61 5.79
N VAL A 32 -29.25 3.95 6.90
CA VAL A 32 -30.46 3.27 7.37
C VAL A 32 -31.64 3.90 6.63
N LEU A 33 -32.40 3.10 5.88
CA LEU A 33 -33.77 3.42 5.49
C LEU A 33 -34.61 2.16 5.50
N SER A 34 -35.59 2.18 6.35
CA SER A 34 -36.68 1.21 6.48
C SER A 34 -37.61 1.33 5.27
N GLY A 35 -38.07 0.19 4.76
CA GLY A 35 -39.14 0.12 3.78
C GLY A 35 -39.67 -1.29 3.66
N CYS A 36 -40.92 -1.49 4.14
CA CYS A 36 -41.65 -2.76 4.13
C CYS A 36 -42.17 -3.15 2.74
N SER A 37 -42.31 -4.46 2.56
CA SER A 37 -43.36 -5.19 1.81
C SER A 37 -43.17 -5.34 0.29
N SER A 38 -43.00 -6.56 -0.16
CA SER A 38 -44.06 -7.40 -0.75
C SER A 38 -43.43 -8.68 -1.32
N LEU A 39 -44.01 -9.82 -0.89
CA LEU A 39 -43.75 -11.14 -1.43
C LEU A 39 -44.29 -11.21 -2.85
N THR A 40 -43.43 -11.52 -3.81
CA THR A 40 -43.84 -11.99 -5.14
C THR A 40 -43.10 -13.29 -5.45
N PRO A 41 -43.76 -14.24 -6.14
CA PRO A 41 -43.32 -15.64 -6.19
C PRO A 41 -42.09 -15.85 -7.09
N ALA A 42 -41.40 -16.93 -6.78
CA ALA A 42 -40.24 -17.43 -7.51
C ALA A 42 -40.51 -17.55 -9.01
N HIS A 43 -39.79 -16.80 -9.82
CA HIS A 43 -39.72 -17.03 -11.25
C HIS A 43 -38.52 -17.95 -11.53
N GLU A 44 -38.81 -19.16 -12.01
CA GLU A 44 -37.81 -20.06 -12.56
C GLU A 44 -37.09 -19.38 -13.73
N ILE A 45 -35.82 -19.09 -13.57
CA ILE A 45 -34.99 -18.57 -14.64
C ILE A 45 -34.22 -19.74 -15.23
N GLY A 46 -34.63 -20.15 -16.43
CA GLY A 46 -33.91 -21.06 -17.28
C GLY A 46 -32.53 -20.53 -17.69
N PRO A 47 -31.60 -21.39 -18.16
CA PRO A 47 -30.26 -21.00 -18.55
C PRO A 47 -30.29 -20.35 -19.94
N SER A 48 -30.46 -19.05 -19.98
CA SER A 48 -30.31 -18.30 -21.24
C SER A 48 -29.92 -16.86 -20.93
N GLY A 49 -28.76 -16.46 -21.37
CA GLY A 49 -28.46 -15.03 -21.42
C GLY A 49 -26.99 -14.70 -21.46
N SER A 50 -26.55 -14.22 -22.60
CA SER A 50 -25.32 -13.46 -22.84
C SER A 50 -25.23 -12.15 -22.01
N GLY A 51 -25.88 -12.10 -20.84
CA GLY A 51 -25.93 -10.96 -19.95
C GLY A 51 -24.64 -10.79 -19.12
N SER A 52 -24.35 -9.56 -18.77
CA SER A 52 -23.25 -9.23 -17.83
C SER A 52 -23.44 -9.98 -16.50
N PRO A 53 -22.35 -10.44 -15.86
CA PRO A 53 -22.43 -11.11 -14.56
C PRO A 53 -23.20 -10.28 -13.54
N SER A 54 -24.23 -10.88 -12.93
CA SER A 54 -25.09 -10.20 -11.96
C SER A 54 -24.46 -10.21 -10.55
N ALA A 55 -24.94 -9.34 -9.67
CA ALA A 55 -24.59 -9.33 -8.25
C ALA A 55 -24.81 -10.69 -7.58
N GLN A 56 -25.95 -11.34 -7.85
CA GLN A 56 -26.27 -12.66 -7.33
C GLN A 56 -25.32 -13.76 -7.84
N GLN A 57 -24.89 -13.66 -9.10
CA GLN A 57 -23.94 -14.60 -9.69
C GLN A 57 -22.59 -14.51 -9.01
N MET A 58 -22.11 -13.29 -8.69
CA MET A 58 -20.87 -13.09 -7.93
C MET A 58 -20.94 -13.73 -6.53
N VAL A 59 -22.07 -13.56 -5.83
CA VAL A 59 -22.29 -14.16 -4.50
C VAL A 59 -22.29 -15.70 -4.61
N ARG A 60 -23.06 -16.27 -5.55
CA ARG A 60 -23.11 -17.73 -5.72
C ARG A 60 -21.75 -18.35 -6.04
N VAL A 61 -20.96 -17.70 -6.87
CA VAL A 61 -19.61 -18.18 -7.17
C VAL A 61 -18.76 -18.17 -5.90
N LEU A 62 -18.81 -17.10 -5.11
CA LEU A 62 -18.08 -17.04 -3.83
C LEU A 62 -18.51 -18.16 -2.89
N GLU A 63 -19.83 -18.35 -2.67
CA GLU A 63 -20.35 -19.40 -1.80
C GLU A 63 -19.92 -20.81 -2.22
N THR A 64 -19.96 -21.10 -3.53
CA THR A 64 -19.53 -22.44 -4.04
C THR A 64 -18.04 -22.70 -3.90
N LEU A 65 -17.21 -21.68 -3.70
CA LEU A 65 -15.77 -21.81 -3.50
C LEU A 65 -15.37 -21.94 -2.03
N LEU A 66 -16.29 -21.58 -1.12
CA LEU A 66 -16.06 -21.70 0.31
C LEU A 66 -16.42 -23.12 0.79
N PRO A 67 -15.73 -23.65 1.81
CA PRO A 67 -16.11 -24.89 2.45
C PRO A 67 -17.52 -24.82 3.08
N GLU A 68 -18.06 -25.97 3.49
CA GLU A 68 -19.29 -26.01 4.28
C GLU A 68 -19.19 -25.11 5.50
N GLY A 69 -20.23 -24.33 5.74
CA GLY A 69 -20.33 -23.35 6.81
C GLY A 69 -21.62 -22.55 6.75
N ARG A 70 -21.76 -21.59 7.63
CA ARG A 70 -22.90 -20.67 7.64
C ARG A 70 -22.57 -19.43 6.84
N PHE A 71 -23.52 -19.00 6.00
CA PHE A 71 -23.43 -17.79 5.22
C PHE A 71 -24.51 -16.81 5.64
N SER A 72 -24.15 -15.54 5.83
CA SER A 72 -25.09 -14.46 6.11
C SER A 72 -24.58 -13.14 5.55
N GLY A 73 -25.44 -12.12 5.49
CA GLY A 73 -25.06 -10.78 5.08
C GLY A 73 -24.52 -10.68 3.64
N GLN A 74 -25.00 -11.54 2.74
CA GLN A 74 -24.54 -11.62 1.35
C GLN A 74 -24.80 -10.29 0.62
N ARG A 75 -23.77 -9.79 -0.04
CA ARG A 75 -23.84 -8.62 -0.90
C ARG A 75 -23.04 -8.87 -2.16
N GLY A 76 -23.57 -8.50 -3.30
CA GLY A 76 -22.90 -8.62 -4.58
C GLY A 76 -22.95 -7.33 -5.37
N ARG A 77 -22.03 -7.22 -6.30
CA ARG A 77 -22.00 -6.23 -7.37
C ARG A 77 -21.56 -6.94 -8.63
N GLY A 78 -22.38 -6.84 -9.67
CA GLY A 78 -22.08 -7.39 -10.97
C GLY A 78 -21.23 -6.44 -11.81
N LEU A 79 -21.00 -6.83 -13.06
CA LEU A 79 -20.37 -5.99 -14.06
C LEU A 79 -21.45 -5.02 -14.60
N GLY A 80 -21.38 -3.77 -14.19
CA GLY A 80 -22.31 -2.71 -14.60
C GLY A 80 -21.64 -1.67 -15.50
N SER A 81 -22.43 -0.67 -15.91
CA SER A 81 -21.99 0.45 -16.76
C SER A 81 -21.10 1.49 -16.04
N GLY A 82 -20.70 1.23 -14.79
CA GLY A 82 -19.85 2.11 -13.98
C GLY A 82 -18.44 1.57 -13.80
N SER A 83 -17.52 2.42 -13.36
CA SER A 83 -16.09 2.13 -13.13
C SER A 83 -15.81 1.23 -11.91
N THR A 84 -16.84 0.66 -11.29
CA THR A 84 -16.67 -0.13 -10.05
C THR A 84 -16.47 -1.61 -10.35
N ALA A 85 -15.44 -2.18 -9.72
CA ALA A 85 -15.08 -3.59 -9.85
C ALA A 85 -16.24 -4.53 -9.42
N PRO A 86 -16.52 -5.63 -10.18
CA PRO A 86 -17.39 -6.69 -9.73
C PRO A 86 -16.91 -7.27 -8.40
N SER A 87 -17.82 -7.51 -7.48
CA SER A 87 -17.44 -7.96 -6.14
C SER A 87 -18.56 -8.74 -5.47
N ALA A 88 -18.18 -9.57 -4.50
CA ALA A 88 -19.12 -10.19 -3.56
C ALA A 88 -18.55 -10.12 -2.16
N SER A 89 -19.41 -10.09 -1.16
CA SER A 89 -19.04 -10.26 0.24
C SER A 89 -20.13 -10.97 1.03
N LEU A 90 -19.71 -11.67 2.07
CA LEU A 90 -20.60 -12.33 3.02
C LEU A 90 -19.90 -12.51 4.37
N VAL A 91 -20.64 -12.81 5.40
CA VAL A 91 -20.11 -13.31 6.65
C VAL A 91 -20.11 -14.83 6.57
N TYR A 92 -18.93 -15.40 6.75
CA TYR A 92 -18.70 -16.85 6.76
C TYR A 92 -18.38 -17.30 8.17
N GLY A 93 -19.18 -18.25 8.66
CA GLY A 93 -19.04 -18.86 9.99
C GLY A 93 -18.74 -20.35 9.91
N ARG A 94 -17.70 -20.79 10.64
CA ARG A 94 -17.32 -22.19 10.78
C ARG A 94 -16.61 -22.42 12.11
N ASP A 95 -16.94 -23.56 12.76
CA ASP A 95 -16.28 -24.00 14.01
C ASP A 95 -16.22 -22.91 15.09
N GLY A 96 -17.32 -22.14 15.22
CA GLY A 96 -17.43 -21.06 16.21
C GLY A 96 -16.74 -19.74 15.82
N ASN A 97 -16.00 -19.71 14.72
CA ASN A 97 -15.34 -18.52 14.21
C ASN A 97 -16.13 -17.88 13.08
N GLU A 98 -16.13 -16.56 13.01
CA GLU A 98 -16.81 -15.79 11.96
C GLU A 98 -15.88 -14.74 11.37
N ALA A 99 -15.93 -14.62 10.04
CA ALA A 99 -15.18 -13.58 9.32
C ALA A 99 -16.01 -13.01 8.17
N LYS A 100 -15.79 -11.75 7.87
CA LYS A 100 -16.25 -11.18 6.61
C LYS A 100 -15.31 -11.63 5.50
N VAL A 101 -15.84 -12.37 4.53
CA VAL A 101 -15.11 -12.77 3.31
C VAL A 101 -15.59 -11.90 2.15
N SER A 102 -14.67 -11.33 1.40
CA SER A 102 -14.98 -10.55 0.22
C SER A 102 -14.09 -10.92 -0.95
N VAL A 103 -14.61 -10.80 -2.16
CA VAL A 103 -13.87 -10.93 -3.41
C VAL A 103 -14.10 -9.69 -4.26
N SER A 104 -13.05 -9.19 -4.89
CA SER A 104 -13.11 -8.13 -5.90
C SER A 104 -12.28 -8.55 -7.11
N LEU A 105 -12.82 -8.26 -8.31
CA LEU A 105 -12.18 -8.59 -9.57
C LEU A 105 -11.72 -7.30 -10.25
N TYR A 106 -10.49 -7.31 -10.76
CA TYR A 106 -9.90 -6.17 -11.45
C TYR A 106 -9.35 -6.60 -12.79
N ARG A 107 -9.19 -5.64 -13.68
CA ARG A 107 -8.47 -5.81 -14.93
C ARG A 107 -7.57 -4.61 -15.16
N TRP A 108 -6.28 -4.86 -15.24
CA TRP A 108 -5.24 -3.86 -15.40
C TRP A 108 -4.75 -3.82 -16.84
N GLY A 109 -4.24 -2.69 -17.27
CA GLY A 109 -3.44 -2.60 -18.49
C GLY A 109 -2.11 -3.39 -18.33
N VAL A 110 -1.54 -3.84 -19.43
CA VAL A 110 -0.28 -4.57 -19.43
C VAL A 110 0.84 -3.63 -19.89
N PRO A 111 1.98 -3.59 -19.17
CA PRO A 111 2.35 -4.36 -17.99
C PRO A 111 1.60 -3.93 -16.71
N VAL A 112 1.21 -4.89 -15.90
CA VAL A 112 0.58 -4.59 -14.59
C VAL A 112 1.59 -3.88 -13.70
N PRO A 113 1.21 -2.76 -13.06
CA PRO A 113 2.12 -2.05 -12.19
C PRO A 113 2.64 -2.95 -11.03
N PRO A 114 3.93 -2.90 -10.70
CA PRO A 114 4.55 -3.74 -9.68
C PRO A 114 3.82 -3.73 -8.33
N LEU A 115 3.27 -2.59 -7.92
CA LEU A 115 2.47 -2.42 -6.72
C LEU A 115 1.31 -3.45 -6.59
N PHE A 116 0.74 -3.89 -7.72
CA PHE A 116 -0.34 -4.87 -7.76
C PHE A 116 0.16 -6.32 -7.94
N LEU A 117 1.47 -6.52 -8.00
CA LEU A 117 2.09 -7.82 -8.21
C LEU A 117 2.96 -8.27 -7.03
N GLN A 118 3.22 -7.40 -6.08
CA GLN A 118 4.19 -7.62 -5.01
C GLN A 118 3.53 -7.53 -3.64
N CYS A 119 4.21 -8.10 -2.65
CA CYS A 119 3.88 -7.86 -1.26
C CYS A 119 4.02 -6.38 -0.92
N PRO A 120 3.22 -5.86 0.03
CA PRO A 120 3.37 -4.50 0.52
C PRO A 120 4.79 -4.25 1.04
N ASP A 121 5.31 -3.06 0.75
CA ASP A 121 6.61 -2.67 1.28
C ASP A 121 6.55 -2.50 2.81
N THR A 122 7.48 -3.13 3.51
CA THR A 122 7.50 -3.17 4.97
C THR A 122 7.75 -1.80 5.63
N ALA A 123 8.24 -0.80 4.89
CA ALA A 123 8.29 0.57 5.37
C ALA A 123 6.89 1.15 5.60
N TYR A 124 5.93 0.80 4.74
CA TYR A 124 4.54 1.28 4.77
C TYR A 124 3.59 0.29 5.44
N ALA A 125 3.92 -0.99 5.43
CA ALA A 125 3.15 -2.06 6.06
C ALA A 125 4.03 -2.91 7.00
N PRO A 126 4.55 -2.33 8.09
CA PRO A 126 5.58 -2.95 8.93
C PRO A 126 5.09 -4.18 9.70
N PHE A 127 3.81 -4.44 9.72
CA PHE A 127 3.19 -5.63 10.33
C PHE A 127 2.68 -6.64 9.29
N SER A 128 2.84 -6.37 8.01
CA SER A 128 2.50 -7.31 6.95
C SER A 128 3.41 -8.54 7.01
N ARG A 129 2.78 -9.71 6.92
CA ARG A 129 3.45 -11.01 6.73
C ARG A 129 2.99 -11.55 5.39
N CYS A 130 3.69 -11.17 4.36
CA CYS A 130 3.31 -11.47 2.99
C CYS A 130 4.28 -12.46 2.34
N THR A 131 3.73 -13.37 1.55
CA THR A 131 4.47 -14.31 0.70
C THR A 131 4.05 -14.16 -0.75
N GLU A 132 4.99 -14.36 -1.66
CA GLU A 132 4.78 -14.31 -3.09
C GLU A 132 5.04 -15.69 -3.69
N THR A 133 4.14 -16.16 -4.55
CA THR A 133 4.26 -17.45 -5.24
C THR A 133 3.91 -17.28 -6.71
N ARG A 134 4.72 -17.85 -7.58
CA ARG A 134 4.36 -18.04 -9.00
C ARG A 134 3.48 -19.27 -9.13
N VAL A 135 2.34 -19.11 -9.77
CA VAL A 135 1.39 -20.21 -9.99
C VAL A 135 1.64 -20.83 -11.36
N PRO A 136 1.64 -22.17 -11.49
CA PRO A 136 1.71 -22.84 -12.79
C PRO A 136 0.65 -22.28 -13.75
N GLY A 137 1.01 -22.11 -15.02
CA GLY A 137 0.13 -21.49 -16.02
C GLY A 137 0.22 -19.96 -16.10
N GLY A 138 1.16 -19.32 -15.38
CA GLY A 138 1.56 -17.93 -15.59
C GLY A 138 0.73 -16.91 -14.82
N GLY A 139 0.83 -16.92 -13.53
CA GLY A 139 0.26 -15.88 -12.66
C GLY A 139 1.09 -15.70 -11.40
N LYS A 140 0.82 -14.61 -10.68
CA LYS A 140 1.46 -14.29 -9.40
C LYS A 140 0.42 -14.22 -8.30
N LEU A 141 0.63 -14.98 -7.25
CA LEU A 141 -0.18 -15.00 -6.03
C LEU A 141 0.60 -14.33 -4.92
N THR A 142 -0.01 -13.38 -4.23
CA THR A 142 0.44 -12.88 -2.94
C THR A 142 -0.54 -13.31 -1.87
N LEU A 143 -0.03 -13.70 -0.71
CA LEU A 143 -0.81 -14.01 0.48
C LEU A 143 -0.28 -13.13 1.61
N ASP A 144 -1.06 -12.14 2.03
CA ASP A 144 -0.70 -11.18 3.05
C ASP A 144 -1.59 -11.32 4.28
N ARG A 145 -0.94 -11.37 5.44
CA ARG A 145 -1.57 -11.31 6.75
C ARG A 145 -1.14 -10.02 7.43
N SER A 146 -2.09 -9.17 7.77
CA SER A 146 -1.83 -7.84 8.32
C SER A 146 -2.94 -7.39 9.27
N PRO A 147 -2.69 -6.40 10.15
CA PRO A 147 -3.74 -5.74 10.90
C PRO A 147 -4.62 -4.90 9.97
N ALA A 148 -5.92 -4.81 10.27
CA ALA A 148 -6.91 -4.13 9.42
C ALA A 148 -6.58 -2.65 9.14
N LYS A 149 -5.82 -1.99 9.99
CA LYS A 149 -5.39 -0.59 9.85
C LYS A 149 -3.89 -0.45 9.56
N GLY A 150 -3.26 -1.42 8.93
CA GLY A 150 -1.91 -1.37 8.35
C GLY A 150 -0.74 -0.90 9.23
N SER A 151 -0.97 0.06 10.11
CA SER A 151 0.07 0.79 10.83
C SER A 151 0.11 0.57 12.35
N GLU A 152 -0.90 -0.03 12.94
CA GLU A 152 -0.88 -0.40 14.36
C GLU A 152 -1.53 -1.77 14.55
N PRO A 153 -1.07 -2.59 15.51
CA PRO A 153 -1.74 -3.84 15.86
C PRO A 153 -3.10 -3.52 16.46
N SER A 154 -4.11 -3.39 15.60
CA SER A 154 -5.45 -2.92 15.97
C SER A 154 -6.38 -4.02 16.48
N GLY A 155 -5.88 -5.20 16.77
CA GLY A 155 -6.68 -6.31 17.24
C GLY A 155 -7.62 -6.95 16.20
N VAL A 156 -7.69 -6.43 14.97
CA VAL A 156 -8.44 -7.06 13.86
C VAL A 156 -7.46 -7.58 12.83
N GLU A 157 -7.53 -8.87 12.57
CA GLU A 157 -6.69 -9.53 11.57
C GLU A 157 -7.37 -9.51 10.19
N VAL A 158 -6.56 -9.26 9.17
CA VAL A 158 -6.93 -9.36 7.76
C VAL A 158 -6.00 -10.32 7.05
N LEU A 159 -6.57 -11.29 6.35
CA LEU A 159 -5.85 -12.18 5.45
C LEU A 159 -6.31 -11.90 4.03
N THR A 160 -5.38 -11.55 3.15
CA THR A 160 -5.65 -11.22 1.75
C THR A 160 -4.87 -12.15 0.82
N ALA A 161 -5.58 -12.82 -0.07
CA ALA A 161 -4.99 -13.54 -1.20
C ALA A 161 -5.27 -12.74 -2.48
N GLN A 162 -4.24 -12.37 -3.20
CA GLN A 162 -4.34 -11.65 -4.46
C GLN A 162 -3.67 -12.46 -5.56
N PHE A 163 -4.43 -12.82 -6.56
CA PHE A 163 -3.92 -13.55 -7.73
C PHE A 163 -4.04 -12.69 -8.98
N THR A 164 -2.93 -12.46 -9.67
CA THR A 164 -2.86 -11.69 -10.90
C THR A 164 -2.36 -12.56 -12.04
N TYR A 165 -3.17 -12.66 -13.09
CA TYR A 165 -2.80 -13.35 -14.33
C TYR A 165 -1.86 -12.49 -15.17
N GLY A 166 -1.09 -13.13 -16.06
CA GLY A 166 -0.18 -12.42 -16.97
C GLY A 166 -0.87 -11.44 -17.93
N GLY A 167 -2.15 -11.63 -18.19
CA GLY A 167 -3.00 -10.77 -19.02
C GLY A 167 -3.59 -9.54 -18.29
N GLY A 168 -3.23 -9.33 -17.03
CA GLY A 168 -3.69 -8.18 -16.23
C GLY A 168 -5.00 -8.41 -15.47
N GLU A 169 -5.63 -9.58 -15.59
CA GLU A 169 -6.79 -9.94 -14.78
C GLU A 169 -6.34 -10.23 -13.34
N GLN A 170 -7.13 -9.77 -12.36
CA GLN A 170 -6.78 -9.94 -10.95
C GLN A 170 -8.00 -10.31 -10.11
N VAL A 171 -7.79 -11.23 -9.19
CA VAL A 171 -8.74 -11.64 -8.16
C VAL A 171 -8.15 -11.32 -6.80
N VAL A 172 -8.85 -10.51 -6.00
CA VAL A 172 -8.47 -10.20 -4.63
C VAL A 172 -9.52 -10.77 -3.70
N VAL A 173 -9.12 -11.68 -2.84
CA VAL A 173 -9.98 -12.29 -1.81
C VAL A 173 -9.45 -11.88 -0.45
N THR A 174 -10.31 -11.30 0.36
CA THR A 174 -9.95 -10.82 1.69
C THR A 174 -10.86 -11.45 2.73
N GLN A 175 -10.27 -11.91 3.80
CA GLN A 175 -10.97 -12.36 5.00
C GLN A 175 -10.62 -11.43 6.15
N THR A 176 -11.62 -10.85 6.79
CA THR A 176 -11.45 -9.92 7.92
C THR A 176 -12.16 -10.49 9.14
N GLU A 177 -11.47 -10.57 10.25
CA GLU A 177 -12.02 -11.00 11.53
C GLU A 177 -13.19 -10.10 11.96
N MET A 178 -14.27 -10.71 12.48
CA MET A 178 -15.45 -9.96 12.94
C MET A 178 -15.36 -9.52 14.40
N ARG A 179 -14.50 -10.17 15.19
CA ARG A 179 -14.28 -9.84 16.60
C ARG A 179 -12.85 -9.34 16.77
N PRO A 180 -12.64 -8.21 17.47
CA PRO A 180 -11.28 -7.74 17.76
C PRO A 180 -10.54 -8.77 18.62
N GLY A 181 -9.43 -9.29 18.13
CA GLY A 181 -8.51 -10.14 18.85
C GLY A 181 -7.26 -9.35 19.27
N GLN A 182 -6.28 -10.03 19.89
CA GLN A 182 -4.95 -9.45 20.11
C GLN A 182 -4.04 -9.71 18.90
N TRP A 183 -3.47 -8.66 18.36
CA TRP A 183 -2.46 -8.76 17.31
C TRP A 183 -1.04 -8.68 17.90
N PRO A 184 -0.06 -9.49 17.46
CA PRO A 184 -0.25 -10.67 16.61
C PRO A 184 -0.96 -11.77 17.39
N ALA A 185 -1.96 -12.40 16.76
CA ALA A 185 -2.56 -13.58 17.33
C ALA A 185 -1.47 -14.65 17.52
N GLY A 186 -1.24 -15.03 18.75
CA GLY A 186 -0.31 -16.10 19.06
C GLY A 186 -0.87 -17.43 18.61
N GLY A 187 -0.33 -18.01 17.54
CA GLY A 187 -0.66 -19.37 17.15
C GLY A 187 -1.91 -19.52 16.28
N ASP A 188 -2.98 -20.09 16.76
CA ASP A 188 -4.17 -20.38 15.99
C ASP A 188 -5.00 -19.12 15.72
N THR A 189 -5.27 -18.87 14.43
CA THR A 189 -6.02 -17.71 13.99
C THR A 189 -7.50 -17.93 14.23
N SER A 190 -8.20 -16.92 14.74
CA SER A 190 -9.67 -16.88 14.82
C SER A 190 -10.37 -16.83 13.44
N LEU A 191 -9.58 -16.78 12.36
CA LEU A 191 -10.07 -16.74 10.99
C LEU A 191 -10.51 -18.14 10.53
N PRO A 192 -11.77 -18.31 10.05
CA PRO A 192 -12.32 -19.62 9.69
C PRO A 192 -11.68 -20.24 8.41
N LEU A 193 -10.93 -19.46 7.61
CA LEU A 193 -10.24 -19.95 6.43
C LEU A 193 -8.72 -19.84 6.60
N ALA A 194 -8.03 -20.96 6.46
CA ALA A 194 -6.58 -20.98 6.36
C ALA A 194 -6.11 -20.32 5.04
N GLY A 195 -4.88 -19.79 5.04
CA GLY A 195 -4.32 -19.09 3.88
C GLY A 195 -4.34 -19.89 2.57
N GLY A 196 -4.09 -21.20 2.63
CA GLY A 196 -4.17 -22.09 1.45
C GLY A 196 -5.57 -22.16 0.86
N ARG A 197 -6.62 -22.13 1.70
CA ARG A 197 -8.02 -22.09 1.24
C ARG A 197 -8.37 -20.76 0.60
N LEU A 198 -7.94 -19.65 1.22
CA LEU A 198 -8.15 -18.32 0.64
C LEU A 198 -7.43 -18.18 -0.72
N SER A 199 -6.21 -18.71 -0.81
CA SER A 199 -5.46 -18.79 -2.06
C SER A 199 -6.18 -19.63 -3.14
N ALA A 200 -6.77 -20.76 -2.76
CA ALA A 200 -7.56 -21.59 -3.67
C ALA A 200 -8.81 -20.87 -4.20
N VAL A 201 -9.45 -20.05 -3.37
CA VAL A 201 -10.56 -19.19 -3.81
C VAL A 201 -10.05 -18.15 -4.81
N ALA A 202 -8.94 -17.49 -4.53
CA ALA A 202 -8.38 -16.44 -5.41
C ALA A 202 -7.92 -17.01 -6.78
N THR A 203 -7.33 -18.22 -6.80
CA THR A 203 -6.81 -18.85 -8.03
C THR A 203 -7.86 -19.64 -8.78
N SER A 204 -9.09 -19.71 -8.30
CA SER A 204 -10.14 -20.53 -8.89
C SER A 204 -10.47 -20.13 -10.32
N PRO A 205 -10.53 -21.09 -11.27
CA PRO A 205 -10.92 -20.83 -12.65
C PRO A 205 -12.39 -20.39 -12.79
N ARG A 206 -13.22 -20.54 -11.75
CA ARG A 206 -14.62 -20.09 -11.75
C ARG A 206 -14.78 -18.56 -11.89
N TRP A 207 -13.73 -17.80 -11.67
CA TRP A 207 -13.70 -16.34 -11.91
C TRP A 207 -13.49 -15.97 -13.39
N LYS A 208 -12.93 -16.86 -14.19
CA LYS A 208 -12.61 -16.58 -15.62
C LYS A 208 -13.80 -16.07 -16.44
N PRO A 209 -15.04 -16.62 -16.32
CA PRO A 209 -16.18 -16.12 -17.09
C PRO A 209 -16.53 -14.66 -16.78
N VAL A 210 -16.28 -14.18 -15.56
CA VAL A 210 -16.49 -12.77 -15.20
C VAL A 210 -15.32 -11.92 -15.70
N LEU A 211 -14.10 -12.35 -15.45
CA LEU A 211 -12.88 -11.63 -15.86
C LEU A 211 -12.82 -11.40 -17.37
N SER A 212 -13.19 -12.41 -18.17
CA SER A 212 -13.17 -12.30 -19.64
C SER A 212 -14.16 -11.29 -20.20
N ARG A 213 -15.23 -10.97 -19.45
CA ARG A 213 -16.23 -9.97 -19.83
C ARG A 213 -15.92 -8.57 -19.36
N MET A 214 -14.90 -8.40 -18.51
CA MET A 214 -14.47 -7.09 -18.04
C MET A 214 -13.82 -6.31 -19.21
N PRO A 215 -14.14 -5.02 -19.39
CA PRO A 215 -13.49 -4.23 -20.41
C PRO A 215 -11.97 -4.21 -20.19
N LYS A 216 -11.22 -4.44 -21.26
CA LYS A 216 -9.76 -4.32 -21.22
C LYS A 216 -9.42 -2.82 -21.13
N PRO A 217 -8.71 -2.36 -20.10
CA PRO A 217 -8.23 -0.99 -20.07
C PRO A 217 -7.21 -0.79 -21.22
N PRO A 218 -6.99 0.44 -21.67
CA PRO A 218 -5.89 0.73 -22.57
C PRO A 218 -4.61 0.18 -21.93
N ASP A 219 -3.72 -0.37 -22.77
CA ASP A 219 -2.42 -0.80 -22.28
C ASP A 219 -1.80 0.41 -21.57
N SER A 220 -1.36 0.20 -20.34
CA SER A 220 -0.67 1.27 -19.63
C SER A 220 0.49 1.65 -20.53
N GLU A 221 0.51 2.92 -20.98
CA GLU A 221 1.76 3.47 -21.45
C GLU A 221 2.77 2.99 -20.41
N ARG A 222 3.75 2.24 -20.87
CA ARG A 222 4.88 1.85 -20.02
C ARG A 222 5.30 3.18 -19.45
N ALA A 223 4.86 3.46 -18.20
CA ALA A 223 5.38 4.60 -17.48
C ALA A 223 6.84 4.40 -17.70
N GLU A 224 7.48 5.30 -18.53
CA GLU A 224 8.86 5.10 -18.95
C GLU A 224 9.51 4.64 -17.69
N ALA A 225 9.79 3.33 -17.64
CA ALA A 225 10.32 2.74 -16.44
C ALA A 225 11.59 3.56 -16.33
N THR A 226 11.50 4.59 -15.52
CA THR A 226 12.69 5.28 -15.09
C THR A 226 13.43 4.13 -14.52
N GLY A 227 14.35 3.52 -15.34
CA GLY A 227 14.98 2.25 -15.10
C GLY A 227 15.34 2.20 -13.63
N GLY A 228 14.36 1.80 -12.82
CA GLY A 228 14.39 2.00 -11.39
C GLY A 228 15.46 1.08 -10.88
N VAL A 229 16.44 1.63 -10.24
CA VAL A 229 17.41 0.83 -9.48
C VAL A 229 16.63 -0.11 -8.59
N PRO A 230 16.87 -1.44 -8.62
CA PRO A 230 16.15 -2.38 -7.77
C PRO A 230 16.24 -1.98 -6.28
N GLY A 231 15.11 -1.95 -5.59
CA GLY A 231 15.05 -1.48 -4.20
C GLY A 231 15.99 -2.21 -3.26
N LYS A 232 16.22 -3.51 -3.47
CA LYS A 232 17.20 -4.29 -2.71
C LYS A 232 18.64 -3.80 -2.90
N GLU A 233 18.98 -3.29 -4.07
CA GLU A 233 20.31 -2.71 -4.34
C GLU A 233 20.44 -1.35 -3.66
N ILE A 234 19.37 -0.53 -3.72
CA ILE A 234 19.31 0.74 -2.98
C ILE A 234 19.47 0.48 -1.48
N ALA A 235 18.73 -0.47 -0.92
CA ALA A 235 18.81 -0.82 0.51
C ALA A 235 20.20 -1.30 0.91
N ARG A 236 20.86 -2.10 0.05
CA ARG A 236 22.23 -2.58 0.29
C ARG A 236 23.25 -1.44 0.26
N ALA A 237 23.16 -0.56 -0.74
CA ALA A 237 24.01 0.62 -0.83
C ALA A 237 23.79 1.57 0.35
N LEU A 238 22.53 1.82 0.70
CA LEU A 238 22.18 2.61 1.86
C LEU A 238 22.82 2.05 3.13
N ALA A 239 22.69 0.74 3.38
CA ALA A 239 23.28 0.07 4.54
C ALA A 239 24.80 0.23 4.60
N ALA A 240 25.49 0.16 3.46
CA ALA A 240 26.95 0.34 3.39
C ALA A 240 27.42 1.80 3.66
N LEU A 241 26.55 2.79 3.43
CA LEU A 241 26.84 4.21 3.65
C LEU A 241 26.51 4.69 5.07
N LEU A 242 25.85 3.85 5.87
CA LEU A 242 25.48 4.21 7.23
C LEU A 242 26.70 4.36 8.14
N PRO A 243 26.64 5.20 9.18
CA PRO A 243 27.67 5.27 10.20
C PRO A 243 27.87 3.93 10.92
N THR A 244 29.07 3.66 11.36
CA THR A 244 29.38 2.54 12.25
C THR A 244 28.63 2.64 13.58
N GLY A 245 28.37 1.49 14.22
CA GLY A 245 27.67 1.45 15.52
C GLY A 245 26.15 1.34 15.43
N LEU A 246 25.57 1.37 14.24
CA LEU A 246 24.15 1.10 14.03
C LEU A 246 23.91 -0.39 13.76
N ARG A 247 22.95 -0.99 14.46
CA ARG A 247 22.42 -2.31 14.09
C ARG A 247 21.44 -2.13 12.93
N VAL A 248 21.77 -2.70 11.77
CA VAL A 248 20.95 -2.61 10.56
C VAL A 248 20.10 -3.86 10.42
N ARG A 249 18.81 -3.69 10.16
CA ARG A 249 17.83 -4.76 10.01
C ARG A 249 16.91 -4.50 8.83
N GLN A 250 16.24 -5.56 8.35
CA GLN A 250 15.14 -5.51 7.39
C GLN A 250 15.46 -4.70 6.12
N PRO A 251 16.57 -4.98 5.41
CA PRO A 251 16.81 -4.34 4.14
C PRO A 251 15.74 -4.78 3.14
N ALA A 252 14.95 -3.83 2.63
CA ALA A 252 13.88 -4.09 1.67
C ALA A 252 13.68 -2.88 0.76
N GLY A 253 12.78 -3.00 -0.20
CA GLY A 253 12.41 -1.91 -1.09
C GLY A 253 11.80 -2.38 -2.41
N SER A 254 11.27 -1.43 -3.14
CA SER A 254 10.73 -1.55 -4.49
C SER A 254 11.57 -0.72 -5.46
N ASP A 255 11.31 -0.82 -6.76
CA ASP A 255 12.08 -0.08 -7.77
C ASP A 255 12.12 1.41 -7.48
N GLY A 256 13.32 1.96 -7.42
CA GLY A 256 13.57 3.37 -7.07
C GLY A 256 13.50 3.70 -5.59
N PHE A 257 13.13 2.76 -4.71
CA PHE A 257 13.02 2.98 -3.26
C PHE A 257 13.64 1.83 -2.47
N GLY A 258 14.55 2.13 -1.57
CA GLY A 258 15.14 1.14 -0.66
C GLY A 258 15.19 1.65 0.77
N HIS A 259 15.06 0.76 1.74
CA HIS A 259 15.06 1.13 3.14
C HIS A 259 15.69 0.06 4.04
N VAL A 260 16.08 0.50 5.22
CA VAL A 260 16.54 -0.33 6.34
C VAL A 260 15.97 0.20 7.63
N VAL A 261 15.86 -0.65 8.65
CA VAL A 261 15.60 -0.23 10.03
C VAL A 261 16.94 -0.24 10.79
N VAL A 262 17.23 0.84 11.46
CA VAL A 262 18.45 0.99 12.25
C VAL A 262 18.14 1.17 13.74
N ASP A 263 19.06 0.72 14.60
CA ASP A 263 18.95 0.87 16.03
C ASP A 263 20.34 1.09 16.65
N ASP A 264 20.49 2.17 17.40
CA ASP A 264 21.69 2.54 18.16
C ASP A 264 21.57 2.23 19.67
N GLY A 265 20.56 1.44 20.07
CA GLY A 265 20.22 1.15 21.46
C GLY A 265 19.24 2.15 22.09
N ARG A 266 18.79 3.16 21.34
CA ARG A 266 17.82 4.18 21.79
C ARG A 266 16.45 4.03 21.15
N GLY A 267 16.21 2.92 20.45
CA GLY A 267 14.99 2.64 19.70
C GLY A 267 15.20 2.64 18.19
N GLU A 268 14.27 2.01 17.49
CA GLU A 268 14.34 1.80 16.04
C GLU A 268 14.03 3.07 15.26
N SER A 269 14.69 3.23 14.13
CA SER A 269 14.52 4.33 13.18
C SER A 269 14.50 3.76 11.76
N LEU A 270 13.51 4.11 10.95
CA LEU A 270 13.51 3.84 9.52
C LEU A 270 14.49 4.77 8.84
N VAL A 271 15.35 4.24 7.99
CA VAL A 271 16.17 5.03 7.06
C VAL A 271 15.88 4.56 5.64
N ALA A 272 15.55 5.49 4.77
CA ALA A 272 15.16 5.17 3.39
C ALA A 272 15.87 6.06 2.38
N ALA A 273 15.99 5.55 1.16
CA ALA A 273 16.51 6.31 0.03
C ALA A 273 15.59 6.12 -1.19
N ASN A 274 15.29 7.22 -1.88
CA ASN A 274 14.70 7.23 -3.21
C ASN A 274 15.77 7.61 -4.22
N VAL A 275 15.90 6.83 -5.29
CA VAL A 275 16.80 7.09 -6.42
C VAL A 275 15.94 7.21 -7.68
N GLN A 276 15.95 8.38 -8.29
CA GLN A 276 15.04 8.74 -9.38
C GLN A 276 15.79 9.47 -10.49
N ARG A 277 15.24 9.39 -11.70
CA ARG A 277 15.71 10.20 -12.83
C ARG A 277 14.55 11.02 -13.38
N TRP A 278 14.73 12.31 -13.45
CA TRP A 278 13.76 13.28 -13.93
C TRP A 278 14.25 13.92 -15.21
N LYS A 279 13.35 14.42 -16.03
CA LYS A 279 13.75 15.22 -17.20
C LYS A 279 14.44 16.50 -16.69
N PRO A 280 15.63 16.86 -17.22
CA PRO A 280 16.24 18.14 -16.89
C PRO A 280 15.26 19.29 -17.14
N GLY A 281 15.16 20.23 -16.19
CA GLY A 281 14.21 21.35 -16.27
C GLY A 281 12.75 21.04 -15.96
N ASP A 282 12.42 19.87 -15.43
CA ASP A 282 11.05 19.54 -15.02
C ASP A 282 10.53 20.56 -13.98
N THR A 283 9.42 21.22 -14.31
CA THR A 283 8.85 22.33 -13.51
C THR A 283 8.38 21.88 -12.13
N ARG A 284 8.02 20.60 -11.96
CA ARG A 284 7.68 20.02 -10.65
C ARG A 284 8.87 20.03 -9.73
N MET A 285 10.06 19.71 -10.28
CA MET A 285 11.31 19.75 -9.51
C MET A 285 11.74 21.18 -9.20
N ALA A 286 11.50 22.13 -10.07
CA ALA A 286 11.76 23.55 -9.78
C ALA A 286 11.08 23.99 -8.49
N LYS A 287 9.80 23.63 -8.29
CA LYS A 287 9.04 23.96 -7.09
C LYS A 287 9.55 23.24 -5.82
N VAL A 288 9.92 21.96 -5.95
CA VAL A 288 10.47 21.17 -4.82
C VAL A 288 11.77 21.80 -4.30
N PHE A 289 12.59 22.31 -5.21
CA PHE A 289 13.91 22.89 -4.91
C PHE A 289 13.93 24.42 -4.84
N GLU A 290 12.78 25.09 -4.76
CA GLU A 290 12.69 26.54 -4.64
C GLU A 290 13.50 27.08 -3.45
N LYS A 291 13.47 26.37 -2.33
CA LYS A 291 14.21 26.70 -1.10
C LYS A 291 15.38 25.72 -0.90
N SER A 292 16.24 25.59 -1.89
CA SER A 292 17.42 24.72 -1.83
C SER A 292 18.71 25.52 -1.90
N THR A 293 19.82 24.93 -1.44
CA THR A 293 21.17 25.44 -1.65
C THR A 293 21.74 24.84 -2.93
N THR A 294 22.34 25.66 -3.77
CA THR A 294 23.07 25.19 -4.96
C THR A 294 24.55 25.07 -4.63
N LEU A 295 25.14 23.91 -4.93
CA LEU A 295 26.58 23.66 -4.78
C LEU A 295 27.33 24.17 -6.00
N PRO A 296 28.68 24.30 -5.93
CA PRO A 296 29.51 24.81 -7.04
C PRO A 296 29.36 24.02 -8.35
N ASP A 297 29.00 22.74 -8.28
CA ASP A 297 28.79 21.85 -9.42
C ASP A 297 27.34 21.90 -9.99
N GLY A 298 26.53 22.87 -9.58
CA GLY A 298 25.15 23.02 -9.98
C GLY A 298 24.16 22.12 -9.20
N THR A 299 24.65 21.17 -8.40
CA THR A 299 23.80 20.28 -7.60
C THR A 299 22.95 21.06 -6.60
N ARG A 300 21.63 20.87 -6.61
CA ARG A 300 20.70 21.48 -5.65
C ARG A 300 20.47 20.55 -4.48
N VAL A 301 20.52 21.09 -3.26
CA VAL A 301 20.36 20.35 -2.01
C VAL A 301 19.28 21.01 -1.15
N ARG A 302 18.18 20.29 -0.89
CA ARG A 302 17.15 20.68 0.06
C ARG A 302 17.29 19.84 1.32
N ILE A 303 17.22 20.50 2.47
CA ILE A 303 17.28 19.86 3.80
C ILE A 303 15.99 20.20 4.54
N ALA A 304 15.37 19.22 5.17
CA ALA A 304 14.17 19.42 5.95
C ALA A 304 14.16 18.55 7.24
N GLU A 305 13.54 19.09 8.28
CA GLU A 305 13.13 18.36 9.47
C GLU A 305 11.71 18.79 9.78
N GLU A 306 10.77 17.84 9.73
CA GLU A 306 9.35 18.15 9.84
C GLU A 306 8.59 16.94 10.45
N PRO A 307 7.36 17.15 10.97
CA PRO A 307 6.51 16.02 11.29
C PRO A 307 6.40 15.08 10.10
N SER A 308 6.62 13.77 10.31
CA SER A 308 6.61 12.83 9.19
C SER A 308 5.25 12.84 8.48
N PRO A 309 5.20 13.11 7.16
CA PRO A 309 3.95 13.19 6.40
C PRO A 309 3.18 11.87 6.38
N HIS A 310 3.90 10.75 6.59
CA HIS A 310 3.36 9.41 6.68
C HIS A 310 3.46 8.84 8.09
N GLY A 311 3.75 9.67 9.09
CA GLY A 311 4.07 9.23 10.44
C GLY A 311 2.84 9.08 11.34
N GLY A 312 2.98 8.22 12.36
CA GLY A 312 2.08 8.13 13.49
C GLY A 312 2.35 9.22 14.55
N LYS A 313 1.76 9.05 15.72
CA LYS A 313 1.90 10.03 16.82
C LYS A 313 3.37 10.27 17.20
N GLY A 314 3.79 11.53 17.11
CA GLY A 314 5.14 11.97 17.47
C GLY A 314 6.22 11.63 16.45
N ALA A 315 5.86 11.10 15.28
CA ALA A 315 6.82 10.79 14.24
C ALA A 315 7.37 12.07 13.58
N VAL A 316 8.70 12.16 13.54
CA VAL A 316 9.48 13.24 12.91
C VAL A 316 10.34 12.63 11.82
N GLU A 317 10.45 13.31 10.69
CA GLU A 317 11.28 12.94 9.56
C GLU A 317 12.36 13.99 9.32
N ARG A 318 13.59 13.54 9.15
CA ARG A 318 14.72 14.30 8.61
C ARG A 318 14.97 13.84 7.19
N SER A 319 15.07 14.76 6.26
CA SER A 319 15.36 14.44 4.86
C SER A 319 16.40 15.35 4.24
N VAL A 320 17.15 14.77 3.32
CA VAL A 320 18.05 15.48 2.42
C VAL A 320 17.73 15.04 1.00
N ASP A 321 17.38 15.99 0.17
CA ASP A 321 16.97 15.82 -1.22
C ASP A 321 18.01 16.49 -2.12
N VAL A 322 18.63 15.72 -2.98
CA VAL A 322 19.70 16.12 -3.89
C VAL A 322 19.23 15.96 -5.32
N LEU A 323 19.28 17.03 -6.10
CA LEU A 323 18.99 17.02 -7.54
C LEU A 323 20.19 17.56 -8.31
N ARG A 324 20.68 16.77 -9.26
CA ARG A 324 21.78 17.12 -10.16
C ARG A 324 21.24 17.68 -11.49
N ASP A 325 22.06 18.39 -12.24
CA ASP A 325 21.65 19.03 -13.49
C ASP A 325 21.19 18.05 -14.57
N ASP A 326 21.71 16.81 -14.54
CA ASP A 326 21.29 15.72 -15.42
C ASP A 326 19.91 15.10 -15.04
N GLY A 327 19.22 15.68 -14.06
CA GLY A 327 17.93 15.18 -13.57
C GLY A 327 18.05 13.99 -12.59
N PHE A 328 19.26 13.57 -12.24
CA PHE A 328 19.45 12.51 -11.25
C PHE A 328 19.16 13.03 -9.85
N ARG A 329 18.22 12.39 -9.17
CA ARG A 329 17.73 12.77 -7.84
C ARG A 329 17.93 11.65 -6.84
N VAL A 330 18.42 12.00 -5.66
CA VAL A 330 18.53 11.12 -4.49
C VAL A 330 17.90 11.81 -3.30
N VAL A 331 16.92 11.16 -2.68
CA VAL A 331 16.33 11.61 -1.41
C VAL A 331 16.72 10.59 -0.35
N VAL A 332 17.40 11.04 0.70
CA VAL A 332 17.68 10.19 1.87
C VAL A 332 16.94 10.75 3.06
N MET A 333 16.19 9.88 3.75
CA MET A 333 15.35 10.27 4.87
C MET A 333 15.51 9.31 6.06
N ALA A 334 15.30 9.84 7.25
CA ALA A 334 15.27 9.08 8.50
C ALA A 334 14.05 9.49 9.32
N VAL A 335 13.31 8.50 9.82
CA VAL A 335 12.13 8.69 10.67
C VAL A 335 12.43 8.11 12.04
N ASN A 336 11.98 8.78 13.12
CA ASN A 336 12.15 8.29 14.49
C ASN A 336 11.17 7.15 14.88
N ALA A 337 10.72 6.40 13.89
CA ALA A 337 9.89 5.22 14.01
C ALA A 337 10.44 4.11 13.10
N ARG A 338 10.13 2.85 13.37
CA ARG A 338 10.61 1.72 12.56
C ARG A 338 9.93 1.59 11.19
N GLY A 339 8.89 2.36 10.93
CA GLY A 339 8.13 2.35 9.68
C GLY A 339 7.17 3.53 9.63
N TYR A 340 6.65 3.80 8.45
CA TYR A 340 5.63 4.83 8.25
C TYR A 340 4.31 4.44 8.94
N GLY A 341 3.55 5.44 9.37
CA GLY A 341 2.29 5.24 10.09
C GLY A 341 2.45 4.80 11.55
N LEU A 342 3.65 4.47 12.00
CA LEU A 342 3.90 4.05 13.37
C LEU A 342 4.17 5.24 14.30
N ARG A 343 3.83 5.03 15.61
CA ARG A 343 4.25 5.94 16.67
C ARG A 343 5.78 6.00 16.72
N ALA A 344 6.30 7.18 17.06
CA ALA A 344 7.71 7.34 17.38
C ALA A 344 8.18 6.33 18.44
N SER A 345 9.27 5.63 18.16
CA SER A 345 9.95 4.69 19.06
C SER A 345 11.12 5.34 19.80
N ARG A 346 11.49 6.56 19.40
CA ARG A 346 12.57 7.36 19.95
C ARG A 346 12.27 8.86 19.77
N ALA A 347 12.99 9.73 20.50
CA ALA A 347 12.78 11.17 20.42
C ALA A 347 13.14 11.73 19.03
N ASP A 348 14.30 11.38 18.51
CA ASP A 348 14.85 11.88 17.24
C ASP A 348 15.14 10.75 16.25
N PRO A 349 15.13 10.98 14.92
CA PRO A 349 15.67 10.05 13.94
C PRO A 349 17.12 9.67 14.26
N ALA A 350 17.50 8.40 13.97
CA ALA A 350 18.84 7.88 14.31
C ALA A 350 19.98 8.59 13.58
N LEU A 351 19.70 9.24 12.44
CA LEU A 351 20.68 9.98 11.66
C LEU A 351 20.47 11.49 11.79
N THR A 352 21.60 12.21 11.91
CA THR A 352 21.61 13.66 11.84
C THR A 352 21.50 14.14 10.39
N LEU A 353 21.04 15.37 10.18
CA LEU A 353 21.00 16.00 8.85
C LEU A 353 22.38 16.02 8.15
N ARG A 354 23.47 16.15 8.90
CA ARG A 354 24.84 16.06 8.36
C ARG A 354 25.16 14.68 7.81
N GLN A 355 24.77 13.63 8.52
CA GLN A 355 24.95 12.24 8.08
C GLN A 355 24.10 11.93 6.85
N LEU A 356 22.83 12.35 6.84
CA LEU A 356 21.94 12.21 5.68
C LEU A 356 22.49 12.93 4.45
N ARG A 357 23.02 14.16 4.63
CA ARG A 357 23.62 14.93 3.54
C ARG A 357 24.84 14.21 2.95
N ARG A 358 25.72 13.67 3.80
CA ARG A 358 26.87 12.88 3.33
C ARG A 358 26.42 11.67 2.51
N ILE A 359 25.42 10.94 2.99
CA ILE A 359 24.87 9.76 2.30
C ILE A 359 24.23 10.18 0.97
N ALA A 360 23.39 11.22 0.95
CA ALA A 360 22.68 11.64 -0.26
C ALA A 360 23.61 12.16 -1.37
N LEU A 361 24.74 12.73 -1.01
CA LEU A 361 25.73 13.24 -1.96
C LEU A 361 26.74 12.18 -2.44
N ASP A 362 26.73 10.98 -1.83
CA ASP A 362 27.71 9.95 -2.14
C ASP A 362 27.64 9.50 -3.62
N GLY A 363 28.81 9.24 -4.20
CA GLY A 363 28.96 8.81 -5.59
C GLY A 363 28.38 7.44 -5.90
N THR A 364 28.21 6.57 -4.89
CA THR A 364 27.66 5.20 -5.00
C THR A 364 26.32 5.20 -5.73
N TRP A 365 25.48 6.19 -5.50
CA TRP A 365 24.17 6.28 -6.13
C TRP A 365 24.22 6.37 -7.66
N ARG A 366 25.22 7.07 -8.21
CA ARG A 366 25.41 7.18 -9.67
C ARG A 366 25.80 5.84 -10.30
N HIS A 367 26.54 5.01 -9.59
CA HIS A 367 26.97 3.71 -10.08
C HIS A 367 25.80 2.71 -10.13
N LEU A 368 24.83 2.83 -9.22
CA LEU A 368 23.62 1.99 -9.20
C LEU A 368 22.64 2.33 -10.33
N ALA A 369 22.65 3.55 -10.84
CA ALA A 369 21.69 4.03 -11.85
C ALA A 369 22.26 3.99 -13.29
N ARG A 370 23.39 3.35 -13.50
CA ARG A 370 23.99 3.05 -14.80
C ARG A 370 23.56 1.68 -15.26
#